data_9ed1541457659f73190245e8e2c2b099
#
_entry.id   9ed1541457659f73190245e8e2c2b099
#
_cell.length_a   1.000
_cell.length_b   1.000
_cell.length_c   1.000
_cell.angle_alpha   90.00
_cell.angle_beta   90.00
_cell.angle_gamma   90.00
#
_symmetry.space_group_name_H-M   'P 1'
#
loop_
_entity.id
_entity.type
_entity.pdbx_description
1 polymer ?
#
loop_
_entity_poly.entity_id
_entity_poly.type
_entity_poly.pdbx_seq_one_letter_code
_entity_poly.pdbx_strand_id
1 'polypeptide(L)'
;MDVSKLTQFHKDLNEWGITLTNQQDEQFLKFYELLVEWNSFMNLTAITEFDEVMKKHFLDSMSFVHYVKNYYSISDKKIIKAEEKTDNLFDISFLSQMKFTMIDIGTGAGFPGIPLAILFPNAKFTLMDSLNKRVKFLNEVILQLGLTNVETVHSRAEDLAKNPKYREQFDYSVSRAVANLSTLSEYCLPFVKVGGNFISYKSEKLSDELQMAGKAIATLGGVVKDQIDFQLPESDIYRNLLVIKKEIYFKEISA
;
A
#
# COMPACT_ATOMS: atom_id res chain seq x y z
N MET A 1 12.88 2.42 21.43
CA MET A 1 14.18 2.22 20.74
C MET A 1 14.87 3.56 20.44
N ASP A 2 16.19 3.53 20.18
CA ASP A 2 16.91 4.74 19.78
C ASP A 2 16.73 5.01 18.28
N VAL A 3 16.33 6.22 17.92
CA VAL A 3 16.14 6.71 16.54
C VAL A 3 17.42 6.59 15.71
N SER A 4 18.60 6.60 16.34
CA SER A 4 19.88 6.39 15.66
C SER A 4 19.95 5.07 14.87
N LYS A 5 19.12 4.08 15.21
CA LYS A 5 18.99 2.81 14.48
C LYS A 5 18.35 2.95 13.09
N LEU A 6 17.63 4.05 12.83
CA LEU A 6 16.97 4.31 11.54
C LEU A 6 17.91 4.94 10.49
N THR A 7 19.20 5.06 10.76
CA THR A 7 20.15 5.76 9.86
C THR A 7 20.12 5.18 8.44
N GLN A 8 20.16 3.85 8.28
CA GLN A 8 20.11 3.22 6.97
C GLN A 8 18.70 3.37 6.33
N PHE A 9 17.66 3.23 7.12
CA PHE A 9 16.29 3.41 6.66
C PHE A 9 16.04 4.83 6.14
N HIS A 10 16.54 5.86 6.85
CA HIS A 10 16.48 7.25 6.37
C HIS A 10 17.27 7.46 5.07
N LYS A 11 18.44 6.82 4.93
CA LYS A 11 19.22 6.90 3.71
C LYS A 11 18.45 6.32 2.53
N ASP A 12 17.88 5.12 2.69
CA ASP A 12 17.05 4.47 1.70
C ASP A 12 15.82 5.32 1.32
N LEU A 13 15.14 5.91 2.30
CA LEU A 13 13.99 6.80 2.08
C LEU A 13 14.37 8.08 1.33
N ASN A 14 15.52 8.67 1.66
CA ASN A 14 16.02 9.89 1.00
C ASN A 14 16.29 9.66 -0.49
N GLU A 15 16.72 8.45 -0.92
CA GLU A 15 16.81 8.11 -2.35
C GLU A 15 15.45 8.19 -3.05
N TRP A 16 14.37 7.93 -2.33
CA TRP A 16 13.00 8.11 -2.82
C TRP A 16 12.43 9.51 -2.56
N GLY A 17 13.25 10.45 -2.04
CA GLY A 17 12.82 11.80 -1.69
C GLY A 17 11.82 11.84 -0.54
N ILE A 18 11.86 10.86 0.35
CA ILE A 18 11.00 10.77 1.55
C ILE A 18 11.84 11.16 2.77
N THR A 19 11.33 12.11 3.56
CA THR A 19 11.87 12.46 4.87
C THR A 19 10.77 12.22 5.90
N LEU A 20 11.04 11.49 6.96
CA LEU A 20 10.09 11.25 8.04
C LEU A 20 10.17 12.36 9.10
N THR A 21 9.05 12.60 9.77
CA THR A 21 9.00 13.38 11.00
C THR A 21 9.44 12.53 12.19
N ASN A 22 9.85 13.15 13.29
CA ASN A 22 10.20 12.43 14.53
C ASN A 22 9.05 11.51 15.00
N GLN A 23 7.81 11.96 14.88
CA GLN A 23 6.64 11.15 15.23
C GLN A 23 6.53 9.90 14.36
N GLN A 24 6.77 10.00 13.05
CA GLN A 24 6.75 8.85 12.13
C GLN A 24 7.89 7.89 12.44
N ASP A 25 9.09 8.39 12.79
CA ASP A 25 10.20 7.56 13.24
C ASP A 25 9.84 6.74 14.48
N GLU A 26 9.24 7.38 15.48
CA GLU A 26 8.75 6.71 16.69
C GLU A 26 7.68 5.66 16.35
N GLN A 27 6.78 5.96 15.41
CA GLN A 27 5.75 5.03 14.95
C GLN A 27 6.36 3.80 14.25
N PHE A 28 7.35 3.96 13.37
CA PHE A 28 8.02 2.83 12.73
C PHE A 28 8.78 1.97 13.73
N LEU A 29 9.51 2.57 14.67
CA LEU A 29 10.20 1.85 15.73
C LEU A 29 9.21 1.06 16.60
N LYS A 30 8.11 1.68 16.99
CA LYS A 30 7.08 1.02 17.80
C LYS A 30 6.39 -0.09 17.04
N PHE A 31 6.12 0.10 15.74
CA PHE A 31 5.55 -0.94 14.90
C PHE A 31 6.50 -2.15 14.80
N TYR A 32 7.79 -1.93 14.63
CA TYR A 32 8.77 -3.01 14.65
C TYR A 32 8.75 -3.79 15.96
N GLU A 33 8.75 -3.10 17.11
CA GLU A 33 8.68 -3.74 18.44
C GLU A 33 7.44 -4.65 18.55
N LEU A 34 6.28 -4.13 18.20
CA LEU A 34 5.02 -4.89 18.23
C LEU A 34 5.04 -6.06 17.24
N LEU A 35 5.57 -5.86 16.05
CA LEU A 35 5.69 -6.92 15.05
C LEU A 35 6.52 -8.09 15.58
N VAL A 36 7.69 -7.83 16.16
CA VAL A 36 8.58 -8.89 16.69
C VAL A 36 7.95 -9.55 17.91
N GLU A 37 7.37 -8.78 18.82
CA GLU A 37 6.69 -9.30 20.01
C GLU A 37 5.57 -10.28 19.62
N TRP A 38 4.64 -9.83 18.78
CA TRP A 38 3.50 -10.65 18.38
C TRP A 38 3.87 -11.80 17.44
N ASN A 39 4.93 -11.64 16.66
CA ASN A 39 5.43 -12.70 15.79
C ASN A 39 5.90 -13.92 16.58
N SER A 40 6.36 -13.73 17.83
CA SER A 40 6.84 -14.83 18.70
C SER A 40 5.77 -15.92 18.95
N PHE A 41 4.48 -15.60 18.83
CA PHE A 41 3.37 -16.52 19.05
C PHE A 41 2.33 -16.57 17.92
N MET A 42 2.43 -15.69 16.90
CA MET A 42 1.42 -15.61 15.83
C MET A 42 1.89 -16.00 14.45
N ASN A 43 3.20 -16.09 14.22
CA ASN A 43 3.80 -16.31 12.89
C ASN A 43 3.27 -15.29 11.85
N LEU A 44 3.47 -14.02 12.12
CA LEU A 44 3.02 -12.92 11.27
C LEU A 44 3.91 -12.77 10.03
N THR A 45 5.21 -12.97 10.20
CA THR A 45 6.25 -12.86 9.17
C THR A 45 7.43 -13.80 9.45
N ALA A 46 8.14 -14.20 8.38
CA ALA A 46 9.40 -14.91 8.48
C ALA A 46 10.61 -13.96 8.70
N ILE A 47 10.43 -12.65 8.49
CA ILE A 47 11.48 -11.63 8.58
C ILE A 47 11.32 -10.88 9.90
N THR A 48 12.32 -10.96 10.80
CA THR A 48 12.31 -10.34 12.12
C THR A 48 13.56 -9.51 12.41
N GLU A 49 14.62 -9.68 11.63
CA GLU A 49 15.82 -8.84 11.76
C GLU A 49 15.50 -7.39 11.42
N PHE A 50 16.02 -6.47 12.23
CA PHE A 50 15.66 -5.05 12.18
C PHE A 50 15.84 -4.44 10.79
N ASP A 51 17.05 -4.53 10.23
CA ASP A 51 17.36 -3.92 8.93
C ASP A 51 16.57 -4.57 7.77
N GLU A 52 16.32 -5.87 7.88
CA GLU A 52 15.48 -6.58 6.90
C GLU A 52 14.00 -6.15 6.98
N VAL A 53 13.45 -5.95 8.17
CA VAL A 53 12.08 -5.45 8.36
C VAL A 53 11.98 -4.02 7.82
N MET A 54 12.95 -3.14 8.16
CA MET A 54 12.98 -1.77 7.62
C MET A 54 12.98 -1.77 6.10
N LYS A 55 13.81 -2.58 5.46
CA LYS A 55 13.95 -2.63 4.00
C LYS A 55 12.84 -3.44 3.31
N LYS A 56 12.62 -4.70 3.69
CA LYS A 56 11.75 -5.64 2.96
C LYS A 56 10.28 -5.54 3.35
N HIS A 57 9.97 -4.88 4.48
CA HIS A 57 8.58 -4.66 4.88
C HIS A 57 8.20 -3.18 4.85
N PHE A 58 8.89 -2.30 5.57
CA PHE A 58 8.46 -0.91 5.68
C PHE A 58 8.76 -0.12 4.40
N LEU A 59 10.00 -0.09 3.95
CA LEU A 59 10.38 0.60 2.72
C LEU A 59 9.64 0.04 1.49
N ASP A 60 9.62 -1.29 1.34
CA ASP A 60 8.89 -1.96 0.27
C ASP A 60 7.39 -1.58 0.25
N SER A 61 6.76 -1.46 1.41
CA SER A 61 5.37 -1.00 1.54
C SER A 61 5.19 0.44 1.06
N MET A 62 6.16 1.31 1.31
CA MET A 62 6.11 2.72 0.92
C MET A 62 6.38 2.95 -0.57
N SER A 63 6.66 1.92 -1.36
CA SER A 63 6.89 2.03 -2.82
C SER A 63 5.70 2.62 -3.60
N PHE A 64 4.52 2.72 -3.00
CA PHE A 64 3.39 3.49 -3.55
C PHE A 64 3.78 4.92 -3.95
N VAL A 65 4.84 5.50 -3.37
CA VAL A 65 5.35 6.82 -3.76
C VAL A 65 5.83 6.86 -5.22
N HIS A 66 6.27 5.75 -5.80
CA HIS A 66 6.61 5.69 -7.23
C HIS A 66 5.37 5.90 -8.10
N TYR A 67 4.23 5.29 -7.70
CA TYR A 67 2.95 5.58 -8.34
C TYR A 67 2.58 7.05 -8.20
N VAL A 68 2.68 7.61 -6.99
CA VAL A 68 2.39 9.03 -6.74
C VAL A 68 3.24 9.92 -7.63
N LYS A 69 4.56 9.68 -7.70
CA LYS A 69 5.48 10.44 -8.56
C LYS A 69 5.07 10.42 -10.03
N ASN A 70 4.73 9.24 -10.56
CA ASN A 70 4.39 9.10 -11.97
C ASN A 70 3.07 9.80 -12.33
N TYR A 71 2.08 9.76 -11.45
CA TYR A 71 0.73 10.22 -11.78
C TYR A 71 0.44 11.66 -11.35
N TYR A 72 1.02 12.14 -10.24
CA TYR A 72 0.77 13.48 -9.74
C TYR A 72 1.73 14.52 -10.32
N SER A 73 2.97 14.16 -10.68
CA SER A 73 3.89 15.09 -11.37
C SER A 73 3.42 15.50 -12.77
N ILE A 74 2.54 14.70 -13.41
CA ILE A 74 2.03 14.97 -14.75
C ILE A 74 0.76 15.85 -14.73
N SER A 75 -0.11 15.66 -13.72
CA SER A 75 -1.40 16.36 -13.61
C SER A 75 -1.30 17.72 -12.93
N ASP A 76 -0.38 17.90 -11.99
CA ASP A 76 -0.34 19.08 -11.12
C ASP A 76 0.60 20.21 -11.56
N LYS A 77 1.24 20.09 -12.71
CA LYS A 77 1.90 21.24 -13.37
C LYS A 77 1.00 22.47 -13.57
N LYS A 78 -0.32 22.30 -13.34
CA LYS A 78 -1.31 23.40 -13.35
C LYS A 78 -1.60 24.04 -11.99
N ILE A 79 -1.20 23.42 -10.88
CA ILE A 79 -1.55 23.89 -9.53
C ILE A 79 -0.37 24.57 -8.83
N ILE A 80 0.85 24.19 -9.15
CA ILE A 80 2.05 24.84 -8.62
C ILE A 80 2.47 25.94 -9.59
N LYS A 81 2.05 27.20 -9.33
CA LYS A 81 2.65 28.37 -9.97
C LYS A 81 4.14 28.34 -9.71
N ALA A 82 4.89 28.17 -10.79
CA ALA A 82 6.33 28.11 -10.80
C ALA A 82 6.95 29.41 -10.28
N GLU A 83 7.46 29.36 -9.07
CA GLU A 83 8.52 30.26 -8.59
C GLU A 83 9.40 29.43 -7.65
N GLU A 84 10.16 28.52 -8.20
CA GLU A 84 11.44 28.02 -7.72
C GLU A 84 11.74 26.66 -8.36
N LYS A 85 12.75 26.66 -9.20
CA LYS A 85 13.38 25.44 -9.71
C LYS A 85 14.14 24.78 -8.54
N THR A 86 13.49 23.88 -7.82
CA THR A 86 14.18 22.92 -6.97
C THR A 86 13.84 21.52 -7.46
N ASP A 87 14.84 20.73 -7.76
CA ASP A 87 14.75 19.35 -8.26
C ASP A 87 14.10 18.35 -7.24
N ASN A 88 13.58 18.84 -6.11
CA ASN A 88 12.93 18.08 -5.05
C ASN A 88 11.43 18.40 -4.95
N LEU A 89 10.65 18.06 -5.98
CA LEU A 89 9.19 18.32 -6.04
C LEU A 89 8.34 17.38 -5.15
N PHE A 90 8.95 16.44 -4.44
CA PHE A 90 8.26 15.52 -3.52
C PHE A 90 8.75 15.71 -2.08
N ASP A 91 8.55 16.91 -1.55
CA ASP A 91 8.68 17.14 -0.13
C ASP A 91 7.56 16.39 0.63
N ILE A 92 7.89 15.91 1.83
CA ILE A 92 6.96 15.25 2.76
C ILE A 92 5.70 16.08 3.01
N SER A 93 5.79 17.41 2.88
CA SER A 93 4.64 18.32 2.98
C SER A 93 3.57 18.00 1.95
N PHE A 94 3.94 17.58 0.75
CA PHE A 94 3.00 17.17 -0.29
C PHE A 94 2.33 15.83 0.04
N LEU A 95 3.12 14.80 0.40
CA LEU A 95 2.58 13.47 0.75
C LEU A 95 1.64 13.56 1.96
N SER A 96 2.02 14.36 2.96
CA SER A 96 1.20 14.54 4.16
C SER A 96 -0.12 15.26 3.91
N GLN A 97 -0.24 16.05 2.84
CA GLN A 97 -1.47 16.76 2.48
C GLN A 97 -2.41 15.94 1.59
N MET A 98 -1.96 14.83 1.03
CA MET A 98 -2.77 13.99 0.15
C MET A 98 -3.98 13.41 0.88
N LYS A 99 -5.15 13.49 0.23
CA LYS A 99 -6.41 12.96 0.74
C LYS A 99 -6.96 11.96 -0.27
N PHE A 100 -7.04 10.71 0.14
CA PHE A 100 -7.64 9.63 -0.64
C PHE A 100 -8.15 8.53 0.31
N THR A 101 -8.90 7.60 -0.22
CA THR A 101 -9.34 6.39 0.46
C THR A 101 -8.62 5.18 -0.12
N MET A 102 -8.10 4.31 0.74
CA MET A 102 -7.38 3.10 0.33
C MET A 102 -7.85 1.89 1.14
N ILE A 103 -8.06 0.77 0.45
CA ILE A 103 -8.28 -0.53 1.09
C ILE A 103 -7.09 -1.46 0.81
N ASP A 104 -6.56 -2.08 1.86
CA ASP A 104 -5.50 -3.10 1.79
C ASP A 104 -6.12 -4.48 1.98
N ILE A 105 -6.10 -5.29 0.93
CA ILE A 105 -6.76 -6.59 0.87
C ILE A 105 -5.79 -7.71 1.22
N GLY A 106 -6.11 -8.43 2.31
CA GLY A 106 -5.23 -9.46 2.84
C GLY A 106 -3.97 -8.87 3.48
N THR A 107 -4.16 -7.80 4.24
CA THR A 107 -3.09 -6.96 4.79
C THR A 107 -2.07 -7.71 5.67
N GLY A 108 -2.43 -8.87 6.21
CA GLY A 108 -1.54 -9.69 7.02
C GLY A 108 -1.09 -9.00 8.30
N ALA A 109 0.21 -8.77 8.40
CA ALA A 109 0.81 -8.00 9.50
C ALA A 109 0.73 -6.48 9.29
N GLY A 110 -0.16 -6.01 8.41
CA GLY A 110 -0.36 -4.58 8.14
C GLY A 110 0.45 -4.04 6.96
N PHE A 111 0.84 -4.90 6.01
CA PHE A 111 1.66 -4.51 4.86
C PHE A 111 0.91 -4.64 3.53
N PRO A 112 0.84 -3.55 2.74
CA PRO A 112 1.50 -2.26 2.90
C PRO A 112 0.75 -1.22 3.74
N GLY A 113 -0.44 -1.50 4.25
CA GLY A 113 -1.38 -0.52 4.79
C GLY A 113 -0.89 0.32 5.96
N ILE A 114 -0.25 -0.24 6.99
CA ILE A 114 0.25 0.53 8.17
C ILE A 114 1.39 1.48 7.78
N PRO A 115 2.47 1.06 7.07
CA PRO A 115 3.49 2.00 6.61
C PRO A 115 2.94 3.15 5.76
N LEU A 116 1.95 2.86 4.89
CA LEU A 116 1.29 3.90 4.10
C LEU A 116 0.44 4.82 4.96
N ALA A 117 -0.25 4.30 5.97
CA ALA A 117 -1.04 5.13 6.88
C ALA A 117 -0.18 6.08 7.73
N ILE A 118 1.02 5.65 8.10
CA ILE A 118 2.02 6.50 8.76
C ILE A 118 2.50 7.60 7.81
N LEU A 119 2.78 7.26 6.55
CA LEU A 119 3.31 8.18 5.55
C LEU A 119 2.26 9.21 5.07
N PHE A 120 0.98 8.81 4.98
CA PHE A 120 -0.13 9.62 4.48
C PHE A 120 -1.19 9.89 5.57
N PRO A 121 -0.91 10.72 6.56
CA PRO A 121 -1.76 10.90 7.75
C PRO A 121 -3.15 11.48 7.44
N ASN A 122 -3.32 12.18 6.31
CA ASN A 122 -4.61 12.75 5.88
C ASN A 122 -5.40 11.85 4.92
N ALA A 123 -4.85 10.72 4.47
CA ALA A 123 -5.57 9.69 3.75
C ALA A 123 -6.28 8.73 4.72
N LYS A 124 -7.30 8.01 4.24
CA LYS A 124 -8.06 7.03 5.04
C LYS A 124 -7.78 5.62 4.57
N PHE A 125 -7.47 4.75 5.50
CA PHE A 125 -7.11 3.36 5.25
C PHE A 125 -8.10 2.40 5.88
N THR A 126 -8.49 1.38 5.12
CA THR A 126 -9.23 0.20 5.60
C THR A 126 -8.34 -1.02 5.41
N LEU A 127 -7.99 -1.70 6.49
CA LEU A 127 -7.15 -2.90 6.47
C LEU A 127 -8.04 -4.13 6.64
N MET A 128 -8.09 -4.98 5.62
CA MET A 128 -8.92 -6.18 5.63
C MET A 128 -8.07 -7.45 5.68
N ASP A 129 -8.41 -8.35 6.62
CA ASP A 129 -7.85 -9.69 6.64
C ASP A 129 -8.93 -10.73 7.02
N SER A 130 -8.81 -11.93 6.48
CA SER A 130 -9.73 -13.04 6.75
C SER A 130 -9.44 -13.75 8.08
N LEU A 131 -8.32 -13.49 8.71
CA LEU A 131 -7.93 -14.08 9.99
C LEU A 131 -8.11 -13.09 11.14
N ASN A 132 -9.10 -13.35 11.99
CA ASN A 132 -9.42 -12.49 13.14
C ASN A 132 -8.21 -12.23 14.06
N LYS A 133 -7.30 -13.19 14.20
CA LYS A 133 -6.08 -13.00 15.00
C LYS A 133 -5.19 -11.88 14.44
N ARG A 134 -5.09 -11.74 13.11
CA ARG A 134 -4.36 -10.64 12.47
C ARG A 134 -5.06 -9.30 12.69
N VAL A 135 -6.37 -9.27 12.58
CA VAL A 135 -7.17 -8.05 12.86
C VAL A 135 -6.97 -7.59 14.31
N LYS A 136 -6.89 -8.51 15.27
CA LYS A 136 -6.57 -8.16 16.67
C LYS A 136 -5.18 -7.53 16.81
N PHE A 137 -4.17 -8.10 16.15
CA PHE A 137 -2.83 -7.51 16.10
C PHE A 137 -2.86 -6.09 15.51
N LEU A 138 -3.53 -5.91 14.37
CA LEU A 138 -3.64 -4.62 13.70
C LEU A 138 -4.32 -3.57 14.58
N ASN A 139 -5.36 -3.93 15.32
CA ASN A 139 -6.03 -3.02 16.25
C ASN A 139 -5.08 -2.58 17.37
N GLU A 140 -4.25 -3.49 17.90
CA GLU A 140 -3.23 -3.13 18.88
C GLU A 140 -2.18 -2.19 18.28
N VAL A 141 -1.68 -2.48 17.07
CA VAL A 141 -0.74 -1.60 16.37
C VAL A 141 -1.34 -0.21 16.17
N ILE A 142 -2.56 -0.11 15.66
CA ILE A 142 -3.26 1.17 15.43
C ILE A 142 -3.36 1.97 16.74
N LEU A 143 -3.74 1.31 17.83
CA LEU A 143 -3.86 1.93 19.15
C LEU A 143 -2.51 2.45 19.66
N GLN A 144 -1.48 1.60 19.62
CA GLN A 144 -0.16 1.92 20.15
C GLN A 144 0.58 2.99 19.34
N LEU A 145 0.35 3.04 18.02
CA LEU A 145 0.90 4.05 17.14
C LEU A 145 0.08 5.36 17.13
N GLY A 146 -1.10 5.38 17.76
CA GLY A 146 -2.00 6.53 17.75
C GLY A 146 -2.54 6.89 16.36
N LEU A 147 -2.71 5.91 15.47
CA LEU A 147 -3.21 6.14 14.12
C LEU A 147 -4.73 6.39 14.16
N THR A 148 -5.15 7.57 13.68
CA THR A 148 -6.57 7.98 13.65
C THR A 148 -7.21 7.84 12.27
N ASN A 149 -6.40 7.49 11.28
CA ASN A 149 -6.78 7.41 9.88
C ASN A 149 -6.92 5.96 9.36
N VAL A 150 -6.97 4.96 10.26
CA VAL A 150 -7.01 3.54 9.93
C VAL A 150 -8.20 2.87 10.60
N GLU A 151 -8.96 2.08 9.84
CA GLU A 151 -9.92 1.11 10.37
C GLU A 151 -9.54 -0.31 9.92
N THR A 152 -9.97 -1.32 10.68
CA THR A 152 -9.75 -2.74 10.34
C THR A 152 -11.08 -3.44 10.07
N VAL A 153 -11.05 -4.43 9.18
CA VAL A 153 -12.21 -5.25 8.87
C VAL A 153 -11.83 -6.74 8.86
N HIS A 154 -12.50 -7.53 9.68
CA HIS A 154 -12.41 -8.99 9.63
C HIS A 154 -13.45 -9.52 8.64
N SER A 155 -13.02 -9.92 7.46
CA SER A 155 -13.88 -10.50 6.42
C SER A 155 -13.06 -11.26 5.38
N ARG A 156 -13.73 -12.06 4.57
CA ARG A 156 -13.20 -12.47 3.26
C ARG A 156 -13.48 -11.38 2.24
N ALA A 157 -12.62 -11.25 1.22
CA ALA A 157 -12.76 -10.22 0.19
C ALA A 157 -14.09 -10.36 -0.58
N GLU A 158 -14.45 -11.58 -0.93
CA GLU A 158 -15.65 -11.91 -1.70
C GLU A 158 -16.94 -11.56 -0.95
N ASP A 159 -16.92 -11.68 0.38
CA ASP A 159 -18.09 -11.35 1.21
C ASP A 159 -18.16 -9.84 1.46
N LEU A 160 -17.03 -9.21 1.73
CA LEU A 160 -16.96 -7.76 1.94
C LEU A 160 -17.36 -7.00 0.67
N ALA A 161 -16.99 -7.51 -0.51
CA ALA A 161 -17.32 -6.91 -1.80
C ALA A 161 -18.83 -6.86 -2.10
N LYS A 162 -19.66 -7.64 -1.38
CA LYS A 162 -21.13 -7.58 -1.46
C LYS A 162 -21.72 -6.43 -0.62
N ASN A 163 -20.95 -5.89 0.31
CA ASN A 163 -21.42 -4.83 1.20
C ASN A 163 -21.27 -3.45 0.52
N PRO A 164 -22.38 -2.72 0.29
CA PRO A 164 -22.34 -1.42 -0.41
C PRO A 164 -21.53 -0.35 0.33
N LYS A 165 -21.27 -0.52 1.64
CA LYS A 165 -20.38 0.38 2.39
C LYS A 165 -18.93 0.35 1.86
N TYR A 166 -18.51 -0.77 1.28
CA TYR A 166 -17.13 -0.98 0.83
C TYR A 166 -17.00 -1.13 -0.68
N ARG A 167 -18.04 -1.65 -1.35
CA ARG A 167 -18.03 -1.88 -2.78
C ARG A 167 -17.92 -0.57 -3.55
N GLU A 168 -16.90 -0.45 -4.44
CA GLU A 168 -16.65 0.72 -5.29
C GLU A 168 -16.56 2.06 -4.51
N GLN A 169 -15.98 2.02 -3.31
CA GLN A 169 -15.86 3.19 -2.42
C GLN A 169 -14.45 3.76 -2.32
N PHE A 170 -13.43 3.03 -2.81
CA PHE A 170 -12.05 3.43 -2.58
C PHE A 170 -11.40 4.02 -3.83
N ASP A 171 -10.55 5.05 -3.63
CA ASP A 171 -9.68 5.57 -4.69
C ASP A 171 -8.65 4.54 -5.10
N TYR A 172 -8.14 3.80 -4.11
CA TYR A 172 -7.15 2.75 -4.29
C TYR A 172 -7.52 1.48 -3.55
N SER A 173 -7.28 0.35 -4.21
CA SER A 173 -7.12 -0.94 -3.54
C SER A 173 -5.66 -1.38 -3.70
N VAL A 174 -5.06 -1.90 -2.65
CA VAL A 174 -3.70 -2.45 -2.68
C VAL A 174 -3.70 -3.88 -2.18
N SER A 175 -2.73 -4.67 -2.63
CA SER A 175 -2.47 -6.00 -2.07
C SER A 175 -1.04 -6.41 -2.33
N ARG A 176 -0.42 -7.12 -1.37
CA ARG A 176 0.94 -7.65 -1.45
C ARG A 176 0.96 -9.13 -1.07
N ALA A 177 1.54 -9.99 -1.94
CA ALA A 177 1.83 -11.41 -1.66
C ALA A 177 0.63 -12.29 -1.23
N VAL A 178 -0.60 -12.03 -1.74
CA VAL A 178 -1.81 -12.77 -1.33
C VAL A 178 -2.12 -13.93 -2.28
N ALA A 179 -2.11 -13.70 -3.61
CA ALA A 179 -2.50 -14.67 -4.62
C ALA A 179 -1.93 -14.31 -6.00
N ASN A 180 -2.22 -15.16 -7.02
CA ASN A 180 -1.97 -14.81 -8.42
C ASN A 180 -2.84 -13.62 -8.86
N LEU A 181 -2.46 -12.96 -9.95
CA LEU A 181 -3.08 -11.70 -10.40
C LEU A 181 -4.56 -11.84 -10.77
N SER A 182 -4.99 -12.98 -11.34
CA SER A 182 -6.41 -13.21 -11.65
C SER A 182 -7.25 -13.17 -10.38
N THR A 183 -6.87 -13.94 -9.38
CA THR A 183 -7.55 -13.99 -8.07
C THR A 183 -7.45 -12.64 -7.33
N LEU A 184 -6.28 -11.98 -7.37
CA LEU A 184 -6.13 -10.65 -6.78
C LEU A 184 -7.05 -9.62 -7.43
N SER A 185 -7.25 -9.70 -8.75
CA SER A 185 -8.16 -8.81 -9.45
C SER A 185 -9.60 -9.00 -8.96
N GLU A 186 -10.03 -10.25 -8.74
CA GLU A 186 -11.35 -10.56 -8.18
C GLU A 186 -11.52 -10.05 -6.75
N TYR A 187 -10.45 -10.07 -5.95
CA TYR A 187 -10.48 -9.60 -4.56
C TYR A 187 -10.40 -8.07 -4.44
N CYS A 188 -9.71 -7.39 -5.36
CA CYS A 188 -9.36 -5.98 -5.20
C CYS A 188 -10.22 -5.02 -6.03
N LEU A 189 -10.50 -5.35 -7.32
CA LEU A 189 -11.24 -4.46 -8.21
C LEU A 189 -12.68 -4.15 -7.77
N PRO A 190 -13.41 -5.04 -7.08
CA PRO A 190 -14.76 -4.72 -6.59
C PRO A 190 -14.81 -3.57 -5.58
N PHE A 191 -13.72 -3.25 -4.91
CA PHE A 191 -13.66 -2.16 -3.92
C PHE A 191 -13.32 -0.81 -4.55
N VAL A 192 -12.69 -0.83 -5.74
CA VAL A 192 -12.21 0.36 -6.43
C VAL A 192 -13.38 1.06 -7.13
N LYS A 193 -13.56 2.35 -6.87
CA LYS A 193 -14.52 3.18 -7.60
C LYS A 193 -14.10 3.38 -9.06
N VAL A 194 -15.07 3.66 -9.94
CA VAL A 194 -14.76 3.99 -11.32
C VAL A 194 -13.84 5.22 -11.37
N GLY A 195 -12.77 5.11 -12.13
CA GLY A 195 -11.69 6.11 -12.18
C GLY A 195 -10.55 5.88 -11.19
N GLY A 196 -10.75 5.04 -10.15
CA GLY A 196 -9.72 4.64 -9.20
C GLY A 196 -8.82 3.52 -9.72
N ASN A 197 -7.86 3.07 -8.91
CA ASN A 197 -6.87 2.08 -9.33
C ASN A 197 -6.69 0.96 -8.29
N PHE A 198 -6.54 -0.27 -8.79
CA PHE A 198 -5.94 -1.37 -8.03
C PHE A 198 -4.45 -1.38 -8.31
N ILE A 199 -3.64 -1.37 -7.25
CA ILE A 199 -2.18 -1.39 -7.31
C ILE A 199 -1.67 -2.67 -6.65
N SER A 200 -1.17 -3.59 -7.48
CA SER A 200 -0.64 -4.87 -7.04
C SER A 200 0.87 -4.77 -6.85
N TYR A 201 1.34 -5.09 -5.64
CA TYR A 201 2.76 -5.17 -5.30
C TYR A 201 3.32 -6.52 -5.73
N LYS A 202 4.33 -6.53 -6.58
CA LYS A 202 4.93 -7.73 -7.16
C LYS A 202 6.46 -7.73 -7.05
N SER A 203 7.03 -8.92 -6.93
CA SER A 203 8.48 -9.15 -6.81
C SER A 203 9.10 -9.77 -8.07
N GLU A 204 8.29 -10.17 -9.05
CA GLU A 204 8.70 -10.89 -10.25
C GLU A 204 8.20 -10.22 -11.52
N LYS A 205 8.80 -10.56 -12.65
CA LYS A 205 8.29 -10.12 -13.96
C LYS A 205 6.94 -10.77 -14.25
N LEU A 206 6.02 -9.97 -14.80
CA LEU A 206 4.59 -10.28 -14.84
C LEU A 206 4.05 -10.79 -16.17
N SER A 207 4.90 -11.01 -17.21
CA SER A 207 4.45 -11.31 -18.58
C SER A 207 3.38 -12.41 -18.65
N ASP A 208 3.66 -13.55 -18.04
CA ASP A 208 2.77 -14.72 -18.10
C ASP A 208 1.55 -14.54 -17.20
N GLU A 209 1.75 -13.96 -16.03
CA GLU A 209 0.68 -13.69 -15.07
C GLU A 209 -0.33 -12.66 -15.63
N LEU A 210 0.16 -11.63 -16.34
CA LEU A 210 -0.68 -10.64 -17.03
C LEU A 210 -1.51 -11.27 -18.14
N GLN A 211 -0.93 -12.14 -18.95
CA GLN A 211 -1.65 -12.83 -20.01
C GLN A 211 -2.81 -13.65 -19.45
N MET A 212 -2.57 -14.39 -18.36
CA MET A 212 -3.60 -15.21 -17.71
C MET A 212 -4.68 -14.37 -17.02
N ALA A 213 -4.32 -13.22 -16.46
CA ALA A 213 -5.24 -12.37 -15.71
C ALA A 213 -6.08 -11.43 -16.61
N GLY A 214 -5.71 -11.23 -17.88
CA GLY A 214 -6.31 -10.23 -18.75
C GLY A 214 -7.83 -10.33 -18.86
N LYS A 215 -8.36 -11.57 -18.98
CA LYS A 215 -9.81 -11.81 -19.04
C LYS A 215 -10.51 -11.45 -17.72
N ALA A 216 -9.94 -11.83 -16.58
CA ALA A 216 -10.50 -11.51 -15.26
C ALA A 216 -10.53 -10.00 -15.03
N ILE A 217 -9.42 -9.31 -15.31
CA ILE A 217 -9.31 -7.85 -15.19
C ILE A 217 -10.39 -7.15 -16.04
N ALA A 218 -10.52 -7.52 -17.33
CA ALA A 218 -11.50 -6.93 -18.23
C ALA A 218 -12.95 -7.19 -17.77
N THR A 219 -13.26 -8.42 -17.34
CA THR A 219 -14.59 -8.79 -16.82
C THR A 219 -14.97 -7.94 -15.60
N LEU A 220 -14.01 -7.62 -14.76
CA LEU A 220 -14.19 -6.80 -13.55
C LEU A 220 -14.18 -5.28 -13.84
N GLY A 221 -14.14 -4.89 -15.11
CA GLY A 221 -14.14 -3.49 -15.54
C GLY A 221 -12.80 -2.78 -15.36
N GLY A 222 -11.73 -3.54 -15.25
CA GLY A 222 -10.35 -3.02 -15.13
C GLY A 222 -9.60 -3.01 -16.47
N VAL A 223 -8.64 -2.12 -16.57
CA VAL A 223 -7.66 -2.06 -17.68
C VAL A 223 -6.26 -1.89 -17.07
N VAL A 224 -5.30 -2.69 -17.53
CA VAL A 224 -3.90 -2.51 -17.15
C VAL A 224 -3.43 -1.15 -17.68
N LYS A 225 -3.06 -0.27 -16.76
CA LYS A 225 -2.69 1.12 -17.07
C LYS A 225 -1.18 1.29 -17.17
N ASP A 226 -0.46 0.66 -16.25
CA ASP A 226 0.98 0.87 -16.13
C ASP A 226 1.64 -0.28 -15.34
N GLN A 227 2.95 -0.44 -15.54
CA GLN A 227 3.83 -1.26 -14.73
C GLN A 227 5.05 -0.43 -14.35
N ILE A 228 5.21 -0.17 -13.07
CA ILE A 228 6.29 0.68 -12.54
C ILE A 228 7.34 -0.23 -11.93
N ASP A 229 8.45 -0.38 -12.65
CA ASP A 229 9.57 -1.22 -12.23
C ASP A 229 10.60 -0.39 -11.46
N PHE A 230 11.14 -0.94 -10.37
CA PHE A 230 12.20 -0.30 -9.58
C PHE A 230 12.99 -1.34 -8.79
N GLN A 231 14.11 -0.91 -8.21
CA GLN A 231 14.86 -1.67 -7.22
C GLN A 231 14.74 -0.98 -5.85
N LEU A 232 14.76 -1.77 -4.78
CA LEU A 232 14.88 -1.20 -3.45
C LEU A 232 16.28 -0.58 -3.30
N PRO A 233 16.40 0.61 -2.69
CA PRO A 233 17.65 1.32 -2.49
C PRO A 233 18.78 0.41 -1.98
N GLU A 234 19.97 0.62 -2.48
CA GLU A 234 21.19 -0.12 -2.13
C GLU A 234 21.00 -1.67 -2.09
N SER A 235 20.24 -2.20 -3.05
CA SER A 235 20.02 -3.65 -3.17
C SER A 235 19.69 -4.07 -4.60
N ASP A 236 19.86 -5.37 -4.90
CA ASP A 236 19.43 -6.00 -6.15
C ASP A 236 17.97 -6.49 -6.09
N ILE A 237 17.22 -6.07 -5.07
CA ILE A 237 15.84 -6.52 -4.89
C ILE A 237 14.93 -5.79 -5.85
N TYR A 238 14.54 -6.48 -6.92
CA TYR A 238 13.58 -5.99 -7.90
C TYR A 238 12.15 -5.98 -7.34
N ARG A 239 11.42 -4.94 -7.69
CA ARG A 239 9.99 -4.76 -7.40
C ARG A 239 9.27 -4.12 -8.57
N ASN A 240 7.98 -4.35 -8.63
CA ASN A 240 7.10 -3.57 -9.49
C ASN A 240 5.74 -3.31 -8.85
N LEU A 241 5.11 -2.22 -9.28
CA LEU A 241 3.72 -1.92 -9.01
C LEU A 241 2.95 -2.05 -10.32
N LEU A 242 2.06 -3.02 -10.38
CA LEU A 242 1.12 -3.14 -11.49
C LEU A 242 -0.11 -2.28 -11.19
N VAL A 243 -0.39 -1.34 -12.07
CA VAL A 243 -1.51 -0.39 -11.95
C VAL A 243 -2.66 -0.85 -12.86
N ILE A 244 -3.79 -1.17 -12.27
CA ILE A 244 -5.01 -1.56 -12.99
C ILE A 244 -6.09 -0.52 -12.68
N LYS A 245 -6.47 0.25 -13.69
CA LYS A 245 -7.50 1.28 -13.58
C LYS A 245 -8.89 0.67 -13.70
N LYS A 246 -9.80 1.05 -12.83
CA LYS A 246 -11.22 0.72 -12.94
C LYS A 246 -11.90 1.70 -13.89
N GLU A 247 -12.39 1.24 -15.04
CA GLU A 247 -12.99 2.12 -16.05
C GLU A 247 -14.51 2.04 -16.13
N ILE A 248 -15.09 0.90 -15.77
CA ILE A 248 -16.54 0.70 -15.82
C ILE A 248 -17.06 0.07 -14.53
N TYR A 249 -18.33 0.33 -14.20
CA TYR A 249 -19.02 -0.36 -13.11
C TYR A 249 -19.11 -1.85 -13.39
N PHE A 250 -18.95 -2.64 -12.33
CA PHE A 250 -19.23 -4.06 -12.41
C PHE A 250 -20.75 -4.23 -12.65
N LYS A 251 -21.14 -4.65 -13.85
CA LYS A 251 -22.51 -5.11 -14.08
C LYS A 251 -22.64 -6.45 -13.34
N GLU A 252 -23.54 -6.52 -12.37
CA GLU A 252 -23.97 -7.82 -11.86
C GLU A 252 -24.34 -8.67 -13.06
N ILE A 253 -23.58 -9.75 -13.27
CA ILE A 253 -24.00 -10.79 -14.20
C ILE A 253 -25.21 -11.40 -13.50
N SER A 254 -26.41 -11.02 -13.96
CA SER A 254 -27.64 -11.65 -13.53
C SER A 254 -27.47 -13.15 -13.75
N ALA A 255 -27.52 -13.90 -12.64
CA ALA A 255 -27.46 -15.34 -12.61
C ALA A 255 -28.62 -15.97 -13.38
#